data_d6d6668e6102f27c53111848d49b7942
#
_entry.id   d6d6668e6102f27c53111848d49b7942
#
_cell.length_a   1.000
_cell.length_b   1.000
_cell.length_c   1.000
_cell.angle_alpha   90.00
_cell.angle_beta   90.00
_cell.angle_gamma   90.00
#
_symmetry.space_group_name_H-M   'P 1'
#
loop_
_entity.id
_entity.type
_entity.pdbx_description
1 polymer ?
#
loop_
_entity_poly.entity_id
_entity_poly.type
_entity_poly.pdbx_seq_one_letter_code
_entity_poly.pdbx_strand_id
1 'polypeptide(L)'
;MNQPIDHTVLKSQEFMASNSLDGWLIYDYRYSNPIMEDTIGYIPNMTRPYWFWIPSNGEPLILSSTVDIERFPQNNIKRLSWSSRVEMIDVLNKTLLTTKTIAMEYSPNCELPRVSRVDAGTIELVRQSGVDVVSSADLFQYSTQVWSGNDLKSHERASKLLTKIVHEAFSYIGENINADITEFKVAEFIRSRFVEENMVITDGPVVAINAHSSDPHYDPEKETSSLIQKGDWVLIDLWSSLSGEGNMSADITWTGFVGDEIPAKNQAVFDIVIGARDFALQYLTDAHKDSRFVQGYEIDRIARDYISKAGYGNYFKHRLGHSIGKEIHSNAVNLDSYETYDTRNIIPGICFSIEPGIYLPEFGVRSEIDVFLSETGPIPTTEMQTSPVIIGYK
;
A
#
# COMPACT_ATOMS: atom_id res chain seq x y z
N MET A 1 -4.15 -14.65 -9.37
CA MET A 1 -5.54 -15.06 -9.70
C MET A 1 -6.43 -14.05 -9.02
N ASN A 2 -7.27 -13.32 -9.78
CA ASN A 2 -8.33 -12.55 -9.16
C ASN A 2 -9.11 -13.49 -8.25
N GLN A 3 -9.34 -13.11 -6.99
CA GLN A 3 -10.23 -13.90 -6.14
C GLN A 3 -11.53 -14.08 -6.93
N PRO A 4 -12.13 -15.27 -6.97
CA PRO A 4 -13.37 -15.45 -7.71
C PRO A 4 -14.40 -14.42 -7.22
N ILE A 5 -15.15 -13.82 -8.12
CA ILE A 5 -16.23 -12.85 -7.81
C ILE A 5 -17.10 -13.37 -6.67
N ASP A 6 -17.42 -14.67 -6.68
CA ASP A 6 -18.20 -15.31 -5.64
C ASP A 6 -17.60 -15.18 -4.23
N HIS A 7 -16.26 -15.24 -4.10
CA HIS A 7 -15.57 -15.04 -2.82
C HIS A 7 -15.69 -13.60 -2.35
N THR A 8 -15.47 -12.64 -3.25
CA THR A 8 -15.59 -11.21 -2.93
C THR A 8 -17.02 -10.86 -2.51
N VAL A 9 -18.03 -11.38 -3.23
CA VAL A 9 -19.45 -11.20 -2.89
C VAL A 9 -19.73 -11.76 -1.50
N LEU A 10 -19.30 -12.99 -1.21
CA LEU A 10 -19.51 -13.63 0.10
C LEU A 10 -18.88 -12.81 1.23
N LYS A 11 -17.62 -12.40 1.08
CA LYS A 11 -16.94 -11.58 2.08
C LYS A 11 -17.58 -10.22 2.27
N SER A 12 -18.06 -9.60 1.20
CA SER A 12 -18.79 -8.33 1.28
C SER A 12 -20.11 -8.50 2.07
N GLN A 13 -20.83 -9.58 1.84
CA GLN A 13 -22.08 -9.88 2.55
C GLN A 13 -21.84 -10.17 4.04
N GLU A 14 -20.79 -10.92 4.39
CA GLU A 14 -20.36 -11.15 5.77
C GLU A 14 -20.09 -9.82 6.50
N PHE A 15 -19.33 -8.94 5.87
CA PHE A 15 -19.01 -7.61 6.43
C PHE A 15 -20.28 -6.75 6.58
N MET A 16 -21.11 -6.67 5.55
CA MET A 16 -22.32 -5.85 5.56
C MET A 16 -23.32 -6.30 6.61
N ALA A 17 -23.48 -7.61 6.80
CA ALA A 17 -24.33 -8.17 7.84
C ALA A 17 -23.89 -7.74 9.25
N SER A 18 -22.58 -7.69 9.49
CA SER A 18 -22.01 -7.28 10.78
C SER A 18 -22.02 -5.77 11.01
N ASN A 19 -22.14 -4.96 9.93
CA ASN A 19 -22.04 -3.50 9.98
C ASN A 19 -23.35 -2.78 9.62
N SER A 20 -24.49 -3.50 9.56
CA SER A 20 -25.82 -2.93 9.26
C SER A 20 -25.89 -2.16 7.94
N LEU A 21 -25.20 -2.66 6.91
CA LEU A 21 -25.25 -2.13 5.55
C LEU A 21 -26.24 -2.96 4.71
N ASP A 22 -27.06 -2.31 3.89
CA ASP A 22 -28.03 -2.98 3.02
C ASP A 22 -27.40 -3.46 1.70
N GLY A 23 -26.25 -2.86 1.32
CA GLY A 23 -25.53 -3.27 0.13
C GLY A 23 -24.32 -2.41 -0.19
N TRP A 24 -23.60 -2.83 -1.20
CA TRP A 24 -22.44 -2.13 -1.76
C TRP A 24 -22.71 -1.84 -3.25
N LEU A 25 -22.76 -0.55 -3.60
CA LEU A 25 -22.97 -0.08 -4.98
C LEU A 25 -21.65 0.46 -5.53
N ILE A 26 -20.94 -0.36 -6.28
CA ILE A 26 -19.68 0.00 -6.92
C ILE A 26 -20.00 0.65 -8.27
N TYR A 27 -19.41 1.82 -8.53
CA TYR A 27 -19.59 2.58 -9.75
C TYR A 27 -18.29 2.74 -10.52
N ASP A 28 -18.35 2.60 -11.83
CA ASP A 28 -17.24 3.00 -12.68
C ASP A 28 -17.69 3.67 -13.98
N TYR A 29 -16.85 4.60 -14.43
CA TYR A 29 -16.93 5.23 -15.72
C TYR A 29 -15.53 5.40 -16.29
N ARG A 30 -15.27 4.74 -17.42
CA ARG A 30 -13.99 4.80 -18.13
C ARG A 30 -12.77 4.45 -17.28
N TYR A 31 -12.89 3.43 -16.45
CA TYR A 31 -11.79 2.93 -15.60
C TYR A 31 -11.30 3.93 -14.55
N SER A 32 -12.18 4.81 -14.08
CA SER A 32 -11.85 5.78 -13.02
C SER A 32 -11.80 5.17 -11.62
N ASN A 33 -12.39 3.98 -11.47
CA ASN A 33 -12.49 3.28 -10.18
C ASN A 33 -11.75 1.93 -10.20
N PRO A 34 -10.48 1.88 -9.74
CA PRO A 34 -9.72 0.63 -9.69
C PRO A 34 -10.34 -0.41 -8.74
N ILE A 35 -11.16 0.02 -7.76
CA ILE A 35 -11.89 -0.88 -6.85
C ILE A 35 -12.88 -1.77 -7.61
N MET A 36 -13.46 -1.27 -8.70
CA MET A 36 -14.28 -2.08 -9.59
C MET A 36 -13.48 -3.24 -10.20
N GLU A 37 -12.27 -2.96 -10.67
CA GLU A 37 -11.38 -3.99 -11.24
C GLU A 37 -10.95 -5.00 -10.17
N ASP A 38 -10.59 -4.56 -8.97
CA ASP A 38 -10.26 -5.45 -7.84
C ASP A 38 -11.44 -6.36 -7.46
N THR A 39 -12.69 -5.92 -7.71
CA THR A 39 -13.90 -6.64 -7.30
C THR A 39 -14.39 -7.63 -8.36
N ILE A 40 -14.49 -7.22 -9.62
CA ILE A 40 -15.09 -8.04 -10.69
C ILE A 40 -14.13 -8.36 -11.84
N GLY A 41 -12.89 -7.87 -11.76
CA GLY A 41 -11.88 -7.98 -12.81
C GLY A 41 -12.02 -6.91 -13.89
N TYR A 42 -10.98 -6.82 -14.73
CA TYR A 42 -10.95 -5.87 -15.84
C TYR A 42 -11.95 -6.26 -16.93
N ILE A 43 -12.79 -5.30 -17.33
CA ILE A 43 -13.77 -5.47 -18.43
C ILE A 43 -13.37 -4.53 -19.58
N PRO A 44 -12.92 -5.05 -20.71
CA PRO A 44 -12.36 -4.22 -21.78
C PRO A 44 -13.44 -3.39 -22.49
N ASN A 45 -13.04 -2.21 -22.98
CA ASN A 45 -13.81 -1.35 -23.88
C ASN A 45 -15.15 -0.83 -23.31
N MET A 46 -15.25 -0.66 -21.98
CA MET A 46 -16.40 -0.01 -21.36
C MET A 46 -16.46 1.47 -21.75
N THR A 47 -17.61 1.91 -22.21
CA THR A 47 -17.77 3.27 -22.78
C THR A 47 -18.83 4.11 -22.07
N ARG A 48 -19.72 3.50 -21.29
CA ARG A 48 -20.78 4.15 -20.52
C ARG A 48 -20.61 3.84 -19.03
N PRO A 49 -21.23 4.66 -18.15
CA PRO A 49 -21.29 4.34 -16.72
C PRO A 49 -21.91 2.98 -16.50
N TYR A 50 -21.43 2.28 -15.49
CA TYR A 50 -21.99 0.99 -15.06
C TYR A 50 -21.81 0.82 -13.57
N TRP A 51 -22.62 -0.06 -12.98
CA TRP A 51 -22.58 -0.37 -11.55
C TRP A 51 -22.55 -1.89 -11.34
N PHE A 52 -21.86 -2.27 -10.29
CA PHE A 52 -21.97 -3.60 -9.71
C PHE A 52 -22.63 -3.46 -8.33
N TRP A 53 -23.78 -4.05 -8.19
CA TRP A 53 -24.55 -4.05 -6.95
C TRP A 53 -24.39 -5.36 -6.22
N ILE A 54 -23.90 -5.32 -4.97
CA ILE A 54 -23.84 -6.45 -4.04
C ILE A 54 -24.81 -6.15 -2.90
N PRO A 55 -26.00 -6.80 -2.84
CA PRO A 55 -26.89 -6.65 -1.70
C PRO A 55 -26.29 -7.37 -0.48
N SER A 56 -26.65 -6.94 0.74
CA SER A 56 -26.22 -7.62 1.97
C SER A 56 -26.76 -9.05 2.07
N ASN A 57 -27.85 -9.35 1.33
CA ASN A 57 -28.40 -10.68 1.18
C ASN A 57 -29.01 -10.84 -0.21
N GLY A 58 -28.70 -11.94 -0.90
CA GLY A 58 -29.21 -12.25 -2.23
C GLY A 58 -28.13 -12.17 -3.32
N GLU A 59 -28.57 -12.26 -4.57
CA GLU A 59 -27.68 -12.33 -5.72
C GLU A 59 -27.17 -10.96 -6.16
N PRO A 60 -25.89 -10.83 -6.55
CA PRO A 60 -25.35 -9.58 -7.09
C PRO A 60 -25.98 -9.25 -8.45
N LEU A 61 -25.92 -7.98 -8.84
CA LEU A 61 -26.45 -7.48 -10.10
C LEU A 61 -25.43 -6.63 -10.83
N ILE A 62 -25.33 -6.80 -12.14
CA ILE A 62 -24.63 -5.88 -13.04
C ILE A 62 -25.69 -4.94 -13.65
N LEU A 63 -25.47 -3.63 -13.53
CA LEU A 63 -26.31 -2.61 -14.15
C LEU A 63 -25.47 -1.87 -15.18
N SER A 64 -25.85 -1.93 -16.46
CA SER A 64 -25.09 -1.33 -17.54
C SER A 64 -25.98 -0.92 -18.72
N SER A 65 -25.46 -0.07 -19.58
CA SER A 65 -26.11 0.29 -20.84
C SER A 65 -26.29 -0.93 -21.75
N THR A 66 -27.38 -0.96 -22.53
CA THR A 66 -27.59 -1.96 -23.61
C THR A 66 -26.45 -2.04 -24.60
N VAL A 67 -25.64 -0.99 -24.73
CA VAL A 67 -24.46 -0.96 -25.63
C VAL A 67 -23.29 -1.76 -25.06
N ASP A 68 -23.13 -1.79 -23.73
CA ASP A 68 -21.96 -2.38 -23.08
C ASP A 68 -22.28 -3.67 -22.29
N ILE A 69 -23.54 -4.02 -22.05
CA ILE A 69 -23.97 -5.13 -21.20
C ILE A 69 -23.40 -6.50 -21.62
N GLU A 70 -23.18 -6.71 -22.91
CA GLU A 70 -22.63 -7.96 -23.45
C GLU A 70 -21.09 -8.05 -23.35
N ARG A 71 -20.43 -6.99 -22.86
CA ARG A 71 -18.98 -6.97 -22.63
C ARG A 71 -18.59 -7.69 -21.34
N PHE A 72 -19.54 -7.82 -20.42
CA PHE A 72 -19.31 -8.57 -19.18
C PHE A 72 -19.11 -10.07 -19.49
N PRO A 73 -18.15 -10.73 -18.78
CA PRO A 73 -17.93 -12.15 -18.94
C PRO A 73 -19.21 -12.95 -18.73
N GLN A 74 -19.39 -14.02 -19.50
CA GLN A 74 -20.54 -14.93 -19.33
C GLN A 74 -20.42 -15.64 -17.99
N ASN A 75 -21.20 -15.20 -17.03
CA ASN A 75 -21.31 -15.75 -15.68
C ASN A 75 -22.79 -15.77 -15.26
N ASN A 76 -23.10 -16.32 -14.10
CA ASN A 76 -24.47 -16.44 -13.60
C ASN A 76 -25.01 -15.15 -12.96
N ILE A 77 -24.25 -14.04 -12.98
CA ILE A 77 -24.67 -12.77 -12.40
C ILE A 77 -25.79 -12.14 -13.26
N LYS A 78 -26.90 -11.83 -12.63
CA LYS A 78 -28.05 -11.19 -13.28
C LYS A 78 -27.65 -9.79 -13.81
N ARG A 79 -28.14 -9.47 -15.00
CA ARG A 79 -27.88 -8.20 -15.68
C ARG A 79 -29.14 -7.41 -15.88
N LEU A 80 -29.08 -6.13 -15.56
CA LEU A 80 -30.13 -5.15 -15.84
C LEU A 80 -29.56 -4.08 -16.78
N SER A 81 -30.29 -3.76 -17.84
CA SER A 81 -29.79 -2.80 -18.83
C SER A 81 -30.77 -1.65 -19.06
N TRP A 82 -30.25 -0.55 -19.57
CA TRP A 82 -30.99 0.63 -19.99
C TRP A 82 -30.47 1.17 -21.34
N SER A 83 -31.34 1.88 -22.06
CA SER A 83 -30.99 2.58 -23.31
C SER A 83 -30.89 4.09 -23.14
N SER A 84 -31.58 4.66 -22.17
CA SER A 84 -31.66 6.10 -21.93
C SER A 84 -31.28 6.47 -20.49
N ARG A 85 -30.93 7.75 -20.25
CA ARG A 85 -30.70 8.26 -18.89
C ARG A 85 -31.92 8.10 -17.98
N VAL A 86 -33.14 8.25 -18.52
CA VAL A 86 -34.38 8.10 -17.74
C VAL A 86 -34.53 6.66 -17.26
N GLU A 87 -34.33 5.69 -18.15
CA GLU A 87 -34.34 4.26 -17.81
C GLU A 87 -33.23 3.90 -16.84
N MET A 88 -32.03 4.48 -16.99
CA MET A 88 -30.92 4.28 -16.05
C MET A 88 -31.33 4.66 -14.63
N ILE A 89 -31.91 5.85 -14.45
CA ILE A 89 -32.39 6.33 -13.14
C ILE A 89 -33.50 5.41 -12.59
N ASP A 90 -34.42 4.97 -13.43
CA ASP A 90 -35.49 4.05 -13.05
C ASP A 90 -34.97 2.69 -12.58
N VAL A 91 -34.00 2.12 -13.32
CA VAL A 91 -33.34 0.86 -12.95
C VAL A 91 -32.59 1.02 -11.62
N LEU A 92 -31.86 2.12 -11.44
CA LEU A 92 -31.15 2.40 -10.18
C LEU A 92 -32.12 2.53 -9.01
N ASN A 93 -33.18 3.35 -9.13
CA ASN A 93 -34.21 3.53 -8.09
C ASN A 93 -34.89 2.21 -7.74
N LYS A 94 -35.22 1.37 -8.72
CA LYS A 94 -35.82 0.05 -8.47
C LYS A 94 -34.86 -0.89 -7.75
N THR A 95 -33.57 -0.84 -8.08
CA THR A 95 -32.53 -1.65 -7.41
C THR A 95 -32.39 -1.26 -5.93
N LEU A 96 -32.49 0.03 -5.62
CA LEU A 96 -32.30 0.58 -4.28
C LEU A 96 -33.59 0.76 -3.46
N LEU A 97 -34.75 0.38 -4.00
CA LEU A 97 -36.06 0.71 -3.44
C LEU A 97 -36.26 0.29 -1.96
N THR A 98 -35.64 -0.79 -1.54
CA THR A 98 -35.81 -1.37 -0.19
C THR A 98 -34.59 -1.14 0.71
N THR A 99 -33.60 -0.38 0.25
CA THR A 99 -32.37 -0.12 1.00
C THR A 99 -32.44 1.21 1.74
N LYS A 100 -31.69 1.33 2.83
CA LYS A 100 -31.58 2.55 3.64
C LYS A 100 -30.15 3.08 3.64
N THR A 101 -29.17 2.21 3.89
CA THR A 101 -27.76 2.56 3.99
C THR A 101 -26.92 1.67 3.09
N ILE A 102 -26.22 2.28 2.16
CA ILE A 102 -25.36 1.57 1.21
C ILE A 102 -23.92 2.11 1.24
N ALA A 103 -22.97 1.24 0.96
CA ALA A 103 -21.58 1.63 0.77
C ALA A 103 -21.31 2.00 -0.69
N MET A 104 -20.48 3.03 -0.91
CA MET A 104 -19.91 3.40 -2.21
C MET A 104 -18.46 3.89 -2.02
N GLU A 105 -17.70 3.97 -3.11
CA GLU A 105 -16.34 4.54 -3.11
C GLU A 105 -16.40 6.07 -2.93
N TYR A 106 -16.80 6.46 -1.76
CA TYR A 106 -16.99 7.82 -1.28
C TYR A 106 -16.23 8.00 0.03
N SER A 107 -15.44 9.07 0.14
CA SER A 107 -14.78 9.47 1.36
C SER A 107 -15.27 10.85 1.77
N PRO A 108 -15.97 10.99 2.92
CA PRO A 108 -16.36 12.30 3.45
C PRO A 108 -15.14 13.21 3.57
N ASN A 109 -15.29 14.48 3.18
CA ASN A 109 -14.22 15.48 3.19
C ASN A 109 -12.94 15.10 2.41
N CYS A 110 -12.98 14.02 1.60
CA CYS A 110 -11.84 13.46 0.90
C CYS A 110 -10.67 13.07 1.83
N GLU A 111 -10.97 12.60 3.05
CA GLU A 111 -9.96 12.17 4.03
C GLU A 111 -9.13 10.97 3.53
N LEU A 112 -9.75 10.12 2.71
CA LEU A 112 -9.13 8.98 2.02
C LEU A 112 -9.28 9.12 0.50
N PRO A 113 -8.43 9.91 -0.19
CA PRO A 113 -8.53 10.13 -1.63
C PRO A 113 -8.50 8.84 -2.45
N ARG A 114 -7.76 7.83 -1.98
CA ARG A 114 -7.65 6.51 -2.63
C ARG A 114 -8.99 5.79 -2.75
N VAL A 115 -9.89 5.99 -1.79
CA VAL A 115 -11.24 5.41 -1.77
C VAL A 115 -12.28 6.32 -2.41
N SER A 116 -12.02 7.62 -2.54
CA SER A 116 -12.95 8.60 -3.13
C SER A 116 -12.90 8.55 -4.67
N ARG A 117 -13.60 7.58 -5.27
CA ARG A 117 -13.56 7.28 -6.71
C ARG A 117 -14.84 7.61 -7.46
N VAL A 118 -15.95 7.78 -6.73
CA VAL A 118 -17.24 8.16 -7.32
C VAL A 118 -17.35 9.68 -7.33
N ASP A 119 -17.72 10.24 -8.47
CA ASP A 119 -17.92 11.68 -8.61
C ASP A 119 -19.12 12.18 -7.79
N ALA A 120 -19.07 13.46 -7.40
CA ALA A 120 -20.09 14.07 -6.55
C ALA A 120 -21.51 14.00 -7.17
N GLY A 121 -21.63 14.18 -8.48
CA GLY A 121 -22.93 14.11 -9.16
C GLY A 121 -23.55 12.73 -9.13
N THR A 122 -22.74 11.67 -9.20
CA THR A 122 -23.22 10.29 -9.06
C THR A 122 -23.67 10.00 -7.61
N ILE A 123 -22.91 10.50 -6.60
CA ILE A 123 -23.33 10.40 -5.19
C ILE A 123 -24.66 11.14 -4.95
N GLU A 124 -24.82 12.35 -5.49
CA GLU A 124 -26.06 13.12 -5.41
C GLU A 124 -27.22 12.36 -6.06
N LEU A 125 -27.02 11.78 -7.25
CA LEU A 125 -28.02 10.99 -7.96
C LEU A 125 -28.47 9.78 -7.13
N VAL A 126 -27.54 9.04 -6.51
CA VAL A 126 -27.85 7.88 -5.67
C VAL A 126 -28.62 8.31 -4.41
N ARG A 127 -28.21 9.39 -3.75
CA ARG A 127 -28.92 9.94 -2.59
C ARG A 127 -30.35 10.39 -2.90
N GLN A 128 -30.63 10.82 -4.14
CA GLN A 128 -32.00 11.14 -4.58
C GLN A 128 -32.94 9.93 -4.56
N SER A 129 -32.42 8.70 -4.56
CA SER A 129 -33.22 7.48 -4.36
C SER A 129 -33.68 7.30 -2.90
N GLY A 130 -33.28 8.19 -1.98
CA GLY A 130 -33.66 8.15 -0.57
C GLY A 130 -32.74 7.28 0.29
N VAL A 131 -31.56 6.92 -0.19
CA VAL A 131 -30.59 6.11 0.54
C VAL A 131 -29.47 6.96 1.15
N ASP A 132 -28.98 6.56 2.33
CA ASP A 132 -27.75 7.08 2.90
C ASP A 132 -26.55 6.40 2.27
N VAL A 133 -25.58 7.20 1.80
CA VAL A 133 -24.34 6.73 1.21
C VAL A 133 -23.21 6.91 2.21
N VAL A 134 -22.57 5.79 2.58
CA VAL A 134 -21.39 5.74 3.45
C VAL A 134 -20.16 5.26 2.69
N SER A 135 -18.98 5.42 3.28
CA SER A 135 -17.73 4.95 2.67
C SER A 135 -17.65 3.43 2.59
N SER A 136 -17.18 2.92 1.45
CA SER A 136 -16.87 1.48 1.29
C SER A 136 -15.47 1.10 1.80
N ALA A 137 -14.71 2.01 2.40
CA ALA A 137 -13.29 1.84 2.69
C ALA A 137 -12.96 0.55 3.47
N ASP A 138 -13.62 0.31 4.60
CA ASP A 138 -13.40 -0.90 5.41
C ASP A 138 -14.00 -2.15 4.75
N LEU A 139 -15.16 -2.02 4.10
CA LEU A 139 -15.80 -3.09 3.34
C LEU A 139 -14.91 -3.60 2.21
N PHE A 140 -14.39 -2.68 1.41
CA PHE A 140 -13.48 -3.00 0.32
C PHE A 140 -12.21 -3.70 0.83
N GLN A 141 -11.56 -3.14 1.86
CA GLN A 141 -10.39 -3.73 2.47
C GLN A 141 -10.65 -5.17 2.93
N TYR A 142 -11.73 -5.39 3.67
CA TYR A 142 -12.11 -6.72 4.17
C TYR A 142 -12.40 -7.73 3.04
N SER A 143 -13.02 -7.27 1.96
CA SER A 143 -13.49 -8.15 0.89
C SER A 143 -12.42 -8.50 -0.15
N THR A 144 -11.41 -7.64 -0.35
CA THR A 144 -10.48 -7.77 -1.48
C THR A 144 -9.00 -7.70 -1.12
N GLN A 145 -8.64 -7.13 0.05
CA GLN A 145 -7.24 -6.85 0.39
C GLN A 145 -6.65 -7.83 1.40
N VAL A 146 -7.44 -8.77 1.91
CA VAL A 146 -6.98 -9.81 2.85
C VAL A 146 -6.21 -10.89 2.09
N TRP A 147 -5.01 -11.18 2.53
CA TRP A 147 -4.11 -12.14 1.91
C TRP A 147 -4.47 -13.59 2.22
N SER A 148 -4.29 -14.45 1.24
CA SER A 148 -4.29 -15.89 1.43
C SER A 148 -2.92 -16.39 1.98
N GLY A 149 -2.87 -17.62 2.45
CA GLY A 149 -1.59 -18.23 2.85
C GLY A 149 -0.56 -18.35 1.71
N ASN A 150 -0.99 -18.37 0.44
CA ASN A 150 -0.08 -18.36 -0.70
C ASN A 150 0.47 -16.95 -0.97
N ASP A 151 -0.35 -15.92 -0.76
CA ASP A 151 0.08 -14.52 -0.88
C ASP A 151 1.18 -14.22 0.14
N LEU A 152 0.97 -14.58 1.42
CA LEU A 152 1.98 -14.43 2.46
C LEU A 152 3.29 -15.17 2.12
N LYS A 153 3.22 -16.40 1.63
CA LYS A 153 4.42 -17.16 1.22
C LYS A 153 5.16 -16.52 0.05
N SER A 154 4.44 -15.93 -0.92
CA SER A 154 5.08 -15.23 -2.05
C SER A 154 5.82 -13.98 -1.57
N HIS A 155 5.21 -13.21 -0.68
CA HIS A 155 5.80 -12.06 -0.01
C HIS A 155 7.05 -12.44 0.82
N GLU A 156 6.99 -13.47 1.66
CA GLU A 156 8.13 -13.92 2.47
C GLU A 156 9.33 -14.36 1.61
N ARG A 157 9.06 -14.90 0.41
CA ARG A 157 10.13 -15.22 -0.54
C ARG A 157 10.74 -13.97 -1.15
N ALA A 158 9.92 -12.98 -1.55
CA ALA A 158 10.40 -11.69 -2.05
C ALA A 158 11.23 -10.97 -0.97
N SER A 159 10.74 -10.90 0.26
CA SER A 159 11.42 -10.32 1.41
C SER A 159 12.82 -10.89 1.64
N LYS A 160 12.96 -12.23 1.63
CA LYS A 160 14.27 -12.90 1.78
C LYS A 160 15.24 -12.54 0.66
N LEU A 161 14.74 -12.40 -0.57
CA LEU A 161 15.57 -12.00 -1.71
C LEU A 161 15.99 -10.53 -1.61
N LEU A 162 15.08 -9.62 -1.22
CA LEU A 162 15.43 -8.22 -0.99
C LEU A 162 16.50 -8.07 0.09
N THR A 163 16.36 -8.76 1.23
CA THR A 163 17.37 -8.78 2.29
C THR A 163 18.74 -9.26 1.77
N LYS A 164 18.77 -10.34 0.99
CA LYS A 164 20.01 -10.83 0.36
C LYS A 164 20.61 -9.78 -0.56
N ILE A 165 19.80 -9.18 -1.42
CA ILE A 165 20.26 -8.22 -2.44
C ILE A 165 20.77 -6.92 -1.81
N VAL A 166 20.14 -6.41 -0.74
CA VAL A 166 20.62 -5.19 -0.07
C VAL A 166 21.99 -5.41 0.58
N HIS A 167 22.25 -6.57 1.19
CA HIS A 167 23.55 -6.92 1.72
C HIS A 167 24.62 -7.08 0.62
N GLU A 168 24.24 -7.69 -0.51
CA GLU A 168 25.12 -7.78 -1.69
C GLU A 168 25.42 -6.38 -2.26
N ALA A 169 24.44 -5.45 -2.26
CA ALA A 169 24.64 -4.08 -2.73
C ALA A 169 25.63 -3.30 -1.84
N PHE A 170 25.52 -3.40 -0.51
CA PHE A 170 26.50 -2.81 0.40
C PHE A 170 27.91 -3.41 0.21
N SER A 171 28.00 -4.72 0.00
CA SER A 171 29.27 -5.39 -0.29
C SER A 171 29.85 -4.90 -1.62
N TYR A 172 29.02 -4.77 -2.66
CA TYR A 172 29.38 -4.27 -3.97
C TYR A 172 29.96 -2.83 -3.92
N ILE A 173 29.38 -1.96 -3.07
CA ILE A 173 29.93 -0.62 -2.83
C ILE A 173 31.35 -0.73 -2.27
N GLY A 174 31.57 -1.52 -1.21
CA GLY A 174 32.88 -1.66 -0.57
C GLY A 174 33.95 -2.23 -1.48
N GLU A 175 33.62 -3.21 -2.32
CA GLU A 175 34.50 -3.83 -3.30
C GLU A 175 34.89 -2.89 -4.44
N ASN A 176 34.05 -1.93 -4.79
CA ASN A 176 34.21 -1.04 -5.93
C ASN A 176 34.50 0.42 -5.56
N ILE A 177 34.79 0.71 -4.30
CA ILE A 177 34.99 2.08 -3.82
C ILE A 177 36.12 2.84 -4.54
N ASN A 178 37.11 2.11 -5.06
CA ASN A 178 38.23 2.64 -5.82
C ASN A 178 38.00 2.60 -7.35
N ALA A 179 36.79 2.20 -7.82
CA ALA A 179 36.44 2.01 -9.23
C ALA A 179 35.32 2.95 -9.71
N ASP A 180 35.29 4.18 -9.21
CA ASP A 180 34.30 5.21 -9.55
C ASP A 180 32.85 4.69 -9.41
N ILE A 181 32.56 4.00 -8.31
CA ILE A 181 31.20 3.54 -7.99
C ILE A 181 30.26 4.73 -7.75
N THR A 182 29.08 4.74 -8.36
CA THR A 182 28.05 5.78 -8.20
C THR A 182 26.76 5.18 -7.68
N GLU A 183 25.88 6.01 -7.16
CA GLU A 183 24.51 5.63 -6.76
C GLU A 183 23.80 4.89 -7.90
N PHE A 184 23.89 5.42 -9.13
CA PHE A 184 23.32 4.79 -10.33
C PHE A 184 23.90 3.38 -10.59
N LYS A 185 25.23 3.20 -10.48
CA LYS A 185 25.84 1.88 -10.69
C LYS A 185 25.39 0.84 -9.66
N VAL A 186 25.15 1.27 -8.42
CA VAL A 186 24.61 0.39 -7.38
C VAL A 186 23.14 0.05 -7.67
N ALA A 187 22.33 1.01 -8.12
CA ALA A 187 20.96 0.76 -8.54
C ALA A 187 20.90 -0.24 -9.73
N GLU A 188 21.76 -0.09 -10.72
CA GLU A 188 21.89 -1.04 -11.84
C GLU A 188 22.34 -2.43 -11.37
N PHE A 189 23.24 -2.52 -10.39
CA PHE A 189 23.60 -3.78 -9.76
C PHE A 189 22.36 -4.45 -9.13
N ILE A 190 21.59 -3.73 -8.34
CA ILE A 190 20.34 -4.24 -7.71
C ILE A 190 19.34 -4.71 -8.78
N ARG A 191 19.12 -3.91 -9.84
CA ARG A 191 18.24 -4.30 -10.96
C ARG A 191 18.71 -5.59 -11.65
N SER A 192 20.05 -5.76 -11.83
CA SER A 192 20.60 -7.00 -12.39
C SER A 192 20.34 -8.21 -11.49
N ARG A 193 20.42 -8.02 -10.17
CA ARG A 193 20.09 -9.07 -9.19
C ARG A 193 18.61 -9.44 -9.23
N PHE A 194 17.70 -8.46 -9.41
CA PHE A 194 16.27 -8.74 -9.59
C PHE A 194 16.03 -9.63 -10.81
N VAL A 195 16.69 -9.36 -11.95
CA VAL A 195 16.60 -10.21 -13.14
C VAL A 195 17.09 -11.64 -12.86
N GLU A 196 18.27 -11.79 -12.22
CA GLU A 196 18.87 -13.09 -11.91
C GLU A 196 18.01 -13.93 -10.94
N GLU A 197 17.33 -13.28 -9.99
CA GLU A 197 16.46 -13.94 -9.02
C GLU A 197 14.99 -14.05 -9.53
N ASN A 198 14.73 -13.71 -10.80
CA ASN A 198 13.40 -13.75 -11.41
C ASN A 198 12.37 -12.90 -10.64
N MET A 199 12.78 -11.68 -10.27
CA MET A 199 11.94 -10.67 -9.64
C MET A 199 11.51 -9.60 -10.66
N VAL A 200 10.47 -8.84 -10.34
CA VAL A 200 9.94 -7.77 -11.19
C VAL A 200 10.81 -6.52 -11.02
N ILE A 201 11.17 -5.88 -12.12
CA ILE A 201 11.78 -4.54 -12.08
C ILE A 201 10.65 -3.51 -12.17
N THR A 202 10.58 -2.65 -11.17
CA THR A 202 9.67 -1.50 -11.12
C THR A 202 10.45 -0.19 -11.36
N ASP A 203 9.97 0.91 -10.81
CA ASP A 203 10.57 2.24 -10.88
C ASP A 203 11.77 2.46 -9.91
N GLY A 204 12.05 1.50 -9.01
CA GLY A 204 13.21 1.53 -8.09
C GLY A 204 14.45 0.81 -8.63
N PRO A 205 15.45 0.57 -7.79
CA PRO A 205 15.58 0.98 -6.39
C PRO A 205 16.06 2.42 -6.21
N VAL A 206 15.87 3.00 -5.02
CA VAL A 206 16.55 4.22 -4.59
C VAL A 206 17.92 3.85 -3.99
N VAL A 207 18.97 4.51 -4.46
CA VAL A 207 20.30 4.47 -3.84
C VAL A 207 20.77 5.91 -3.70
N ALA A 208 20.94 6.37 -2.48
CA ALA A 208 21.20 7.78 -2.19
C ALA A 208 22.30 7.94 -1.15
N ILE A 209 23.23 8.89 -1.37
CA ILE A 209 24.26 9.23 -0.40
C ILE A 209 24.04 10.62 0.18
N ASN A 210 24.40 10.79 1.46
CA ASN A 210 24.46 12.09 2.14
C ASN A 210 23.19 12.93 1.87
N ALA A 211 23.35 14.14 1.31
CA ALA A 211 22.25 15.06 1.03
C ALA A 211 21.19 14.48 0.06
N HIS A 212 21.54 13.57 -0.86
CA HIS A 212 20.57 12.92 -1.73
C HIS A 212 19.60 12.04 -0.92
N SER A 213 20.07 11.39 0.15
CA SER A 213 19.19 10.61 1.04
C SER A 213 18.19 11.45 1.84
N SER A 214 18.32 12.79 1.77
CA SER A 214 17.35 13.72 2.39
C SER A 214 16.10 13.96 1.54
N ASP A 215 16.10 13.51 0.29
CA ASP A 215 14.96 13.48 -0.61
C ASP A 215 14.37 12.06 -0.62
N PRO A 216 13.17 11.84 -0.04
CA PRO A 216 12.53 10.53 -0.02
C PRO A 216 12.23 9.96 -1.41
N HIS A 217 12.16 10.81 -2.44
CA HIS A 217 11.88 10.45 -3.83
C HIS A 217 13.09 10.57 -4.76
N TYR A 218 14.31 10.59 -4.19
CA TYR A 218 15.52 10.64 -5.01
C TYR A 218 15.59 9.46 -5.97
N ASP A 219 15.75 9.75 -7.28
CA ASP A 219 15.98 8.74 -8.30
C ASP A 219 17.45 8.83 -8.79
N PRO A 220 18.26 7.77 -8.64
CA PRO A 220 19.65 7.78 -9.05
C PRO A 220 19.80 7.66 -10.58
N GLU A 221 19.66 8.78 -11.28
CA GLU A 221 19.91 8.86 -12.73
C GLU A 221 21.42 8.89 -13.04
N LYS A 222 21.80 8.40 -14.21
CA LYS A 222 23.20 8.29 -14.61
C LYS A 222 23.94 9.63 -14.61
N GLU A 223 23.25 10.69 -15.04
CA GLU A 223 23.81 12.03 -15.24
C GLU A 223 23.88 12.85 -13.93
N THR A 224 23.04 12.55 -12.95
CA THR A 224 22.92 13.31 -11.69
C THR A 224 23.48 12.59 -10.49
N SER A 225 23.80 11.31 -10.64
CA SER A 225 24.28 10.41 -9.61
C SER A 225 25.69 10.78 -9.13
N SER A 226 25.89 10.80 -7.82
CA SER A 226 27.17 11.10 -7.19
C SER A 226 28.07 9.88 -7.07
N LEU A 227 29.40 10.13 -7.03
CA LEU A 227 30.40 9.12 -6.65
C LEU A 227 30.28 8.80 -5.17
N ILE A 228 30.23 7.52 -4.84
CA ILE A 228 30.27 7.05 -3.45
C ILE A 228 31.71 6.98 -2.98
N GLN A 229 32.01 7.60 -1.84
CA GLN A 229 33.36 7.76 -1.29
C GLN A 229 33.43 7.36 0.19
N LYS A 230 34.65 7.26 0.70
CA LYS A 230 34.87 7.11 2.14
C LYS A 230 34.28 8.27 2.92
N GLY A 231 33.56 7.96 3.98
CA GLY A 231 32.86 8.92 4.82
C GLY A 231 31.40 9.16 4.41
N ASP A 232 30.92 8.55 3.33
CA ASP A 232 29.53 8.72 2.89
C ASP A 232 28.57 7.87 3.71
N TRP A 233 27.43 8.48 4.03
CA TRP A 233 26.24 7.82 4.50
C TRP A 233 25.44 7.34 3.30
N VAL A 234 24.98 6.09 3.32
CA VAL A 234 24.28 5.46 2.21
C VAL A 234 22.89 5.01 2.69
N LEU A 235 21.87 5.33 1.91
CA LEU A 235 20.52 4.80 2.05
C LEU A 235 20.19 4.00 0.80
N ILE A 236 19.70 2.77 0.98
CA ILE A 236 19.18 1.91 -0.08
C ILE A 236 17.76 1.53 0.26
N ASP A 237 16.84 1.86 -0.64
CA ASP A 237 15.44 1.51 -0.58
C ASP A 237 15.08 0.69 -1.82
N LEU A 238 14.57 -0.52 -1.59
CA LEU A 238 14.32 -1.46 -2.67
C LEU A 238 13.07 -2.31 -2.42
N TRP A 239 12.25 -2.38 -3.46
CA TRP A 239 11.00 -3.13 -3.46
C TRP A 239 10.87 -3.96 -4.72
N SER A 240 10.23 -5.10 -4.60
CA SER A 240 9.92 -5.98 -5.73
C SER A 240 8.98 -7.11 -5.32
N SER A 241 8.45 -7.81 -6.30
CA SER A 241 7.78 -9.11 -6.15
C SER A 241 8.47 -10.18 -7.01
N LEU A 242 8.15 -11.44 -6.77
CA LEU A 242 8.52 -12.51 -7.71
C LEU A 242 7.77 -12.31 -9.02
N SER A 243 8.39 -12.65 -10.15
CA SER A 243 7.73 -12.65 -11.46
C SER A 243 6.57 -13.66 -11.49
N GLY A 244 5.50 -13.30 -12.21
CA GLY A 244 4.29 -14.09 -12.35
C GLY A 244 3.08 -13.44 -11.70
N GLU A 245 1.89 -13.81 -12.17
CA GLU A 245 0.64 -13.21 -11.69
C GLU A 245 0.35 -13.56 -10.21
N GLY A 246 -0.12 -12.58 -9.47
CA GLY A 246 -0.65 -12.73 -8.12
C GLY A 246 0.39 -12.81 -7.02
N ASN A 247 1.68 -12.62 -7.30
CA ASN A 247 2.70 -12.54 -6.27
C ASN A 247 2.63 -11.19 -5.53
N MET A 248 2.84 -11.23 -4.22
CA MET A 248 2.85 -10.04 -3.37
C MET A 248 4.23 -9.41 -3.34
N SER A 249 4.26 -8.09 -3.32
CA SER A 249 5.47 -7.29 -3.19
C SER A 249 6.03 -7.33 -1.77
N ALA A 250 7.32 -7.01 -1.64
CA ALA A 250 7.97 -6.71 -0.38
C ALA A 250 8.78 -5.42 -0.54
N ASP A 251 9.05 -4.73 0.57
CA ASP A 251 9.71 -3.44 0.63
C ASP A 251 10.67 -3.35 1.83
N ILE A 252 11.86 -2.80 1.62
CA ILE A 252 12.81 -2.56 2.69
C ILE A 252 13.66 -1.33 2.42
N THR A 253 13.90 -0.54 3.46
CA THR A 253 14.93 0.50 3.44
C THR A 253 16.00 0.22 4.48
N TRP A 254 17.25 0.21 4.04
CA TRP A 254 18.43 0.02 4.88
C TRP A 254 19.43 1.16 4.71
N THR A 255 20.20 1.42 5.76
CA THR A 255 21.25 2.44 5.75
C THR A 255 22.61 1.86 6.11
N GLY A 256 23.65 2.47 5.57
CA GLY A 256 25.03 2.10 5.83
C GLY A 256 25.98 3.31 5.83
N PHE A 257 27.22 3.07 6.20
CA PHE A 257 28.28 4.07 6.23
C PHE A 257 29.56 3.51 5.62
N VAL A 258 30.17 4.24 4.68
CA VAL A 258 31.43 3.86 4.04
C VAL A 258 32.61 4.26 4.93
N GLY A 259 33.03 3.36 5.79
CA GLY A 259 34.09 3.63 6.75
C GLY A 259 34.18 2.60 7.85
N ASP A 260 35.06 2.84 8.82
CA ASP A 260 35.32 1.92 9.91
C ASP A 260 34.47 2.21 11.15
N GLU A 261 34.01 3.46 11.32
CA GLU A 261 33.25 3.94 12.47
C GLU A 261 32.16 4.92 12.04
N ILE A 262 30.94 4.70 12.48
CA ILE A 262 29.80 5.54 12.18
C ILE A 262 29.90 6.86 12.94
N PRO A 263 29.73 8.03 12.29
CA PRO A 263 29.71 9.32 12.98
C PRO A 263 28.61 9.37 14.03
N ALA A 264 28.92 9.90 15.21
CA ALA A 264 28.00 9.94 16.34
C ALA A 264 26.63 10.60 16.03
N LYS A 265 26.62 11.63 15.15
CA LYS A 265 25.37 12.27 14.71
C LYS A 265 24.50 11.32 13.88
N ASN A 266 25.09 10.56 12.93
CA ASN A 266 24.37 9.61 12.10
C ASN A 266 23.80 8.47 12.95
N GLN A 267 24.62 7.93 13.88
CA GLN A 267 24.17 6.91 14.81
C GLN A 267 23.00 7.38 15.66
N ALA A 268 23.09 8.59 16.26
CA ALA A 268 22.01 9.13 17.09
C ALA A 268 20.69 9.33 16.32
N VAL A 269 20.75 9.79 15.06
CA VAL A 269 19.54 9.91 14.22
C VAL A 269 19.00 8.54 13.84
N PHE A 270 19.85 7.59 13.50
CA PHE A 270 19.46 6.21 13.22
C PHE A 270 18.75 5.57 14.42
N ASP A 271 19.30 5.72 15.62
CA ASP A 271 18.71 5.16 16.86
C ASP A 271 17.30 5.72 17.13
N ILE A 272 17.05 6.99 16.79
CA ILE A 272 15.71 7.60 16.90
C ILE A 272 14.75 6.99 15.87
N VAL A 273 15.20 6.80 14.65
CA VAL A 273 14.37 6.24 13.56
C VAL A 273 13.95 4.81 13.88
N ILE A 274 14.93 3.92 14.22
CA ILE A 274 14.58 2.54 14.60
C ILE A 274 13.76 2.48 15.88
N GLY A 275 14.01 3.38 16.84
CA GLY A 275 13.22 3.51 18.06
C GLY A 275 11.75 3.86 17.76
N ALA A 276 11.49 4.73 16.80
CA ALA A 276 10.13 5.08 16.35
C ALA A 276 9.44 3.90 15.65
N ARG A 277 10.17 3.17 14.78
CA ARG A 277 9.70 1.95 14.11
C ARG A 277 9.30 0.87 15.12
N ASP A 278 10.20 0.58 16.04
CA ASP A 278 10.02 -0.48 17.04
C ASP A 278 8.91 -0.10 18.03
N PHE A 279 8.77 1.18 18.38
CA PHE A 279 7.70 1.66 19.25
C PHE A 279 6.32 1.57 18.59
N ALA A 280 6.22 1.87 17.28
CA ALA A 280 5.00 1.68 16.51
C ALA A 280 4.59 0.20 16.44
N LEU A 281 5.53 -0.70 16.17
CA LEU A 281 5.30 -2.14 16.15
C LEU A 281 4.87 -2.67 17.53
N GLN A 282 5.53 -2.19 18.61
CA GLN A 282 5.19 -2.58 19.98
C GLN A 282 3.77 -2.12 20.37
N TYR A 283 3.39 -0.88 20.01
CA TYR A 283 2.04 -0.36 20.25
C TYR A 283 0.96 -1.23 19.58
N LEU A 284 1.19 -1.63 18.31
CA LEU A 284 0.27 -2.52 17.59
C LEU A 284 0.21 -3.91 18.24
N THR A 285 1.36 -4.42 18.70
CA THR A 285 1.46 -5.70 19.39
C THR A 285 0.66 -5.69 20.71
N ASP A 286 0.77 -4.63 21.49
CA ASP A 286 0.06 -4.49 22.77
C ASP A 286 -1.44 -4.28 22.55
N ALA A 287 -1.82 -3.48 21.55
CA ALA A 287 -3.22 -3.32 21.16
C ALA A 287 -3.86 -4.65 20.76
N HIS A 288 -3.14 -5.48 20.00
CA HIS A 288 -3.63 -6.80 19.62
C HIS A 288 -3.84 -7.73 20.82
N LYS A 289 -2.88 -7.77 21.78
CA LYS A 289 -3.01 -8.53 23.05
C LYS A 289 -4.24 -8.10 23.86
N ASP A 290 -4.52 -6.80 23.85
CA ASP A 290 -5.66 -6.21 24.55
C ASP A 290 -6.98 -6.35 23.77
N SER A 291 -6.97 -7.02 22.61
CA SER A 291 -8.11 -7.14 21.68
C SER A 291 -8.70 -5.78 21.27
N ARG A 292 -7.85 -4.76 21.17
CA ARG A 292 -8.21 -3.40 20.78
C ARG A 292 -8.01 -3.19 19.29
N PHE A 293 -9.02 -2.71 18.61
CA PHE A 293 -8.89 -2.24 17.24
C PHE A 293 -8.01 -0.99 17.17
N VAL A 294 -7.19 -0.90 16.15
CA VAL A 294 -6.29 0.23 15.89
C VAL A 294 -6.52 0.72 14.46
N GLN A 295 -6.63 2.02 14.30
CA GLN A 295 -6.74 2.65 12.99
C GLN A 295 -5.38 3.07 12.45
N GLY A 296 -5.25 3.17 11.13
CA GLY A 296 -3.97 3.48 10.48
C GLY A 296 -3.33 4.77 10.99
N TYR A 297 -4.13 5.85 11.15
CA TYR A 297 -3.64 7.13 11.64
C TYR A 297 -3.07 7.08 13.06
N GLU A 298 -3.54 6.17 13.92
CA GLU A 298 -3.06 6.04 15.29
C GLU A 298 -1.59 5.63 15.33
N ILE A 299 -1.21 4.66 14.48
CA ILE A 299 0.17 4.18 14.42
C ILE A 299 1.13 5.25 13.89
N ASP A 300 0.71 5.99 12.84
CA ASP A 300 1.51 7.11 12.35
C ASP A 300 1.76 8.14 13.46
N ARG A 301 0.73 8.52 14.21
CA ARG A 301 0.88 9.48 15.32
C ARG A 301 1.85 9.00 16.39
N ILE A 302 1.81 7.74 16.75
CA ILE A 302 2.72 7.17 17.77
C ILE A 302 4.19 7.31 17.33
N ALA A 303 4.53 6.97 16.09
CA ALA A 303 5.88 7.10 15.57
C ALA A 303 6.27 8.59 15.40
N ARG A 304 5.37 9.40 14.90
CA ARG A 304 5.57 10.84 14.70
C ARG A 304 5.80 11.59 16.01
N ASP A 305 5.03 11.25 17.05
CA ASP A 305 5.21 11.78 18.40
C ASP A 305 6.56 11.39 19.01
N TYR A 306 7.01 10.14 18.77
CA TYR A 306 8.31 9.68 19.22
C TYR A 306 9.45 10.51 18.61
N ILE A 307 9.44 10.70 17.29
CA ILE A 307 10.42 11.50 16.55
C ILE A 307 10.34 12.98 16.98
N SER A 308 9.13 13.52 17.20
CA SER A 308 8.91 14.90 17.62
C SER A 308 9.46 15.18 19.02
N LYS A 309 9.29 14.25 19.98
CA LYS A 309 9.86 14.33 21.32
C LYS A 309 11.39 14.32 21.32
N ALA A 310 12.00 13.68 20.34
CA ALA A 310 13.44 13.71 20.12
C ALA A 310 13.92 15.00 19.43
N GLY A 311 13.02 15.94 19.06
CA GLY A 311 13.35 17.23 18.45
C GLY A 311 13.40 17.22 16.92
N TYR A 312 13.01 16.13 16.26
CA TYR A 312 13.12 15.95 14.79
C TYR A 312 11.77 15.94 14.05
N GLY A 313 10.66 16.31 14.68
CA GLY A 313 9.32 16.24 14.08
C GLY A 313 9.20 16.96 12.73
N ASN A 314 9.88 18.09 12.52
CA ASN A 314 9.87 18.84 11.25
C ASN A 314 10.63 18.15 10.11
N TYR A 315 11.36 17.09 10.41
CA TYR A 315 12.17 16.33 9.46
C TYR A 315 11.53 15.00 9.07
N PHE A 316 10.39 14.63 9.65
CA PHE A 316 9.60 13.47 9.23
C PHE A 316 8.46 13.93 8.31
N LYS A 317 8.66 13.81 7.00
CA LYS A 317 7.91 14.54 5.94
C LYS A 317 6.91 13.70 5.15
N HIS A 318 6.75 12.42 5.46
CA HIS A 318 5.80 11.52 4.81
C HIS A 318 5.00 10.71 5.85
N ARG A 319 3.98 9.97 5.43
CA ARG A 319 3.26 9.01 6.28
C ARG A 319 4.20 7.96 6.85
N LEU A 320 3.80 7.31 7.94
CA LEU A 320 4.62 6.26 8.56
C LEU A 320 4.74 5.01 7.70
N GLY A 321 3.73 4.69 6.87
CA GLY A 321 3.76 3.49 6.05
C GLY A 321 2.53 3.35 5.18
N HIS A 322 2.57 2.38 4.29
CA HIS A 322 1.52 2.09 3.32
C HIS A 322 1.15 0.61 3.30
N SER A 323 -0.04 0.31 2.78
CA SER A 323 -0.42 -1.08 2.57
C SER A 323 0.40 -1.70 1.45
N ILE A 324 0.75 -2.98 1.61
CA ILE A 324 1.49 -3.79 0.66
C ILE A 324 0.57 -4.86 0.08
N GLY A 325 0.69 -5.11 -1.21
CA GLY A 325 -0.09 -6.10 -1.94
C GLY A 325 0.65 -6.59 -3.17
N LYS A 326 -0.09 -6.83 -4.25
CA LYS A 326 0.51 -7.12 -5.57
C LYS A 326 1.31 -5.92 -6.07
N GLU A 327 0.74 -4.73 -5.89
CA GLU A 327 1.44 -3.47 -6.06
C GLU A 327 2.05 -3.06 -4.72
N ILE A 328 3.20 -2.38 -4.78
CA ILE A 328 3.89 -1.94 -3.59
C ILE A 328 3.03 -0.96 -2.76
N HIS A 329 2.32 -0.04 -3.40
CA HIS A 329 1.33 0.82 -2.79
C HIS A 329 -0.08 0.28 -3.02
N SER A 330 -0.50 -0.67 -2.20
CA SER A 330 -1.79 -1.34 -2.33
C SER A 330 -2.97 -0.51 -1.76
N ASN A 331 -4.16 -1.10 -1.73
CA ASN A 331 -5.41 -0.40 -1.43
C ASN A 331 -5.97 -0.67 -0.02
N ALA A 332 -5.29 -1.44 0.84
CA ALA A 332 -5.64 -1.58 2.25
C ALA A 332 -5.24 -0.33 3.06
N VAL A 333 -5.39 -0.39 4.37
CA VAL A 333 -5.07 0.72 5.28
C VAL A 333 -3.61 1.15 5.17
N ASN A 334 -3.40 2.47 5.12
CA ASN A 334 -2.10 3.09 5.29
C ASN A 334 -1.92 3.53 6.75
N LEU A 335 -0.68 3.58 7.21
CA LEU A 335 -0.34 4.19 8.49
C LEU A 335 -0.11 5.67 8.26
N ASP A 336 -1.20 6.47 8.27
CA ASP A 336 -1.17 7.83 7.79
C ASP A 336 -2.10 8.76 8.57
N SER A 337 -1.51 9.78 9.20
CA SER A 337 -2.19 10.94 9.80
C SER A 337 -1.64 12.26 9.25
N TYR A 338 -0.75 12.20 8.26
CA TYR A 338 0.03 13.32 7.78
C TYR A 338 -0.35 13.76 6.36
N GLU A 339 -0.34 12.85 5.40
CA GLU A 339 -0.72 13.11 4.01
C GLU A 339 -2.24 12.96 3.81
N THR A 340 -2.81 11.95 4.47
CA THR A 340 -4.24 11.67 4.55
C THR A 340 -4.61 11.38 6.00
N TYR A 341 -5.86 10.99 6.24
CA TYR A 341 -6.30 10.62 7.58
C TYR A 341 -6.96 9.24 7.52
N ASP A 342 -6.14 8.17 7.63
CA ASP A 342 -6.64 6.83 7.42
C ASP A 342 -7.31 6.27 8.68
N THR A 343 -8.62 6.34 8.70
CA THR A 343 -9.49 5.88 9.79
C THR A 343 -9.88 4.40 9.65
N ARG A 344 -9.39 3.70 8.63
CA ARG A 344 -9.67 2.26 8.50
C ARG A 344 -8.98 1.48 9.60
N ASN A 345 -9.65 0.41 10.04
CA ASN A 345 -9.07 -0.50 11.01
C ASN A 345 -7.97 -1.36 10.37
N ILE A 346 -6.88 -1.56 11.11
CA ILE A 346 -5.87 -2.57 10.77
C ILE A 346 -6.47 -3.93 11.14
N ILE A 347 -6.71 -4.78 10.14
CA ILE A 347 -7.38 -6.08 10.30
C ILE A 347 -6.44 -7.26 10.05
N PRO A 348 -6.68 -8.44 10.62
CA PRO A 348 -5.92 -9.63 10.29
C PRO A 348 -5.95 -9.95 8.78
N GLY A 349 -4.83 -10.41 8.27
CA GLY A 349 -4.66 -10.79 6.87
C GLY A 349 -4.16 -9.69 5.95
N ILE A 350 -3.87 -8.48 6.45
CA ILE A 350 -3.24 -7.42 5.64
C ILE A 350 -1.77 -7.25 5.97
N CYS A 351 -1.01 -6.70 5.01
CA CYS A 351 0.39 -6.33 5.16
C CYS A 351 0.59 -4.84 4.87
N PHE A 352 1.50 -4.22 5.60
CA PHE A 352 1.83 -2.80 5.46
C PHE A 352 3.28 -2.54 5.88
N SER A 353 3.89 -1.46 5.36
CA SER A 353 5.20 -1.00 5.80
C SER A 353 5.13 -0.24 7.13
N ILE A 354 6.23 -0.25 7.89
CA ILE A 354 6.53 0.70 8.97
C ILE A 354 7.89 1.29 8.64
N GLU A 355 7.91 2.54 8.17
CA GLU A 355 9.07 3.16 7.54
C GLU A 355 9.35 4.59 8.03
N PRO A 356 9.49 4.85 9.34
CA PRO A 356 9.78 6.20 9.79
C PRO A 356 11.09 6.72 9.21
N GLY A 357 11.14 8.04 8.94
CA GLY A 357 12.33 8.69 8.40
C GLY A 357 12.60 10.05 9.03
N ILE A 358 13.88 10.44 9.09
CA ILE A 358 14.37 11.77 9.48
C ILE A 358 15.28 12.28 8.36
N TYR A 359 14.89 13.38 7.72
CA TYR A 359 15.55 13.93 6.52
C TYR A 359 16.19 15.29 6.83
N LEU A 360 17.43 15.23 7.34
CA LEU A 360 18.24 16.43 7.61
C LEU A 360 18.84 16.95 6.29
N PRO A 361 19.24 18.23 6.21
CA PRO A 361 19.83 18.76 4.98
C PRO A 361 21.09 18.02 4.51
N GLU A 362 21.84 17.43 5.47
CA GLU A 362 23.12 16.78 5.17
C GLU A 362 22.96 15.28 4.88
N PHE A 363 21.97 14.62 5.43
CA PHE A 363 21.68 13.18 5.21
C PHE A 363 20.26 12.85 5.70
N GLY A 364 19.67 11.82 5.08
CA GLY A 364 18.44 11.19 5.50
C GLY A 364 18.66 9.80 6.10
N VAL A 365 17.81 9.45 7.04
CA VAL A 365 17.72 8.09 7.60
C VAL A 365 16.29 7.62 7.48
N ARG A 366 16.08 6.46 6.87
CA ARG A 366 14.83 5.70 6.90
C ARG A 366 15.17 4.25 7.29
N SER A 367 14.32 3.63 8.05
CA SER A 367 14.40 2.19 8.32
C SER A 367 13.03 1.61 8.14
N GLU A 368 12.90 0.65 7.26
CA GLU A 368 11.64 0.08 6.83
C GLU A 368 11.58 -1.41 7.06
N ILE A 369 10.41 -1.83 7.51
CA ILE A 369 10.03 -3.23 7.64
C ILE A 369 8.60 -3.42 7.11
N ASP A 370 8.33 -4.58 6.56
CA ASP A 370 6.97 -5.04 6.30
C ASP A 370 6.41 -5.80 7.49
N VAL A 371 5.16 -5.53 7.82
CA VAL A 371 4.45 -6.18 8.92
C VAL A 371 3.14 -6.77 8.42
N PHE A 372 2.98 -8.08 8.59
CA PHE A 372 1.73 -8.78 8.34
C PHE A 372 0.94 -8.92 9.64
N LEU A 373 -0.30 -8.45 9.69
CA LEU A 373 -1.16 -8.70 10.84
C LEU A 373 -1.82 -10.07 10.71
N SER A 374 -1.35 -11.02 11.52
CA SER A 374 -1.96 -12.35 11.64
C SER A 374 -3.06 -12.40 12.69
N GLU A 375 -3.81 -13.50 12.74
CA GLU A 375 -4.78 -13.78 13.83
C GLU A 375 -4.12 -13.83 15.24
N THR A 376 -2.81 -14.04 15.31
CA THR A 376 -2.05 -14.13 16.57
C THR A 376 -1.26 -12.86 16.89
N GLY A 377 -1.34 -11.84 16.03
CA GLY A 377 -0.68 -10.54 16.19
C GLY A 377 0.18 -10.12 15.01
N PRO A 378 0.80 -8.94 15.09
CA PRO A 378 1.67 -8.41 14.06
C PRO A 378 2.97 -9.22 13.96
N ILE A 379 3.37 -9.56 12.75
CA ILE A 379 4.57 -10.34 12.42
C ILE A 379 5.42 -9.52 11.45
N PRO A 380 6.61 -9.04 11.83
CA PRO A 380 7.57 -8.53 10.86
C PRO A 380 7.93 -9.63 9.86
N THR A 381 7.76 -9.35 8.59
CA THR A 381 8.01 -10.32 7.51
C THR A 381 9.31 -10.04 6.76
N THR A 382 9.92 -8.89 7.00
CA THR A 382 11.24 -8.50 6.51
C THR A 382 12.25 -8.45 7.66
N GLU A 383 13.53 -8.52 7.34
CA GLU A 383 14.60 -8.42 8.33
C GLU A 383 14.68 -7.00 8.89
N MET A 384 14.73 -6.89 10.22
CA MET A 384 14.79 -5.61 10.94
C MET A 384 16.23 -5.15 11.07
N GLN A 385 16.60 -4.06 10.44
CA GLN A 385 17.90 -3.45 10.64
C GLN A 385 18.03 -2.94 12.09
N THR A 386 19.11 -3.32 12.79
CA THR A 386 19.39 -2.95 14.18
C THR A 386 20.59 -2.01 14.35
N SER A 387 21.41 -1.88 13.33
CA SER A 387 22.53 -0.94 13.25
C SER A 387 22.80 -0.58 11.79
N PRO A 388 23.35 0.59 11.48
CA PRO A 388 23.80 0.89 10.13
C PRO A 388 24.88 -0.10 9.68
N VAL A 389 24.85 -0.46 8.39
CA VAL A 389 25.85 -1.37 7.82
C VAL A 389 27.21 -0.65 7.73
N ILE A 390 28.25 -1.24 8.32
CA ILE A 390 29.63 -0.79 8.09
C ILE A 390 30.11 -1.32 6.74
N ILE A 391 30.27 -0.41 5.78
CA ILE A 391 30.75 -0.73 4.44
C ILE A 391 32.28 -0.64 4.47
N GLY A 392 32.91 -1.80 4.77
CA GLY A 392 34.36 -1.93 4.71
C GLY A 392 34.86 -1.90 3.27
N TYR A 393 36.06 -1.41 3.07
CA TYR A 393 36.72 -1.35 1.76
C TYR A 393 38.11 -1.95 1.86
N LYS A 394 38.57 -2.58 0.79
CA LYS A 394 39.92 -3.17 0.66
C LYS A 394 40.85 -2.27 -0.13
#